data_1cf708a2c3bab0c0b61e20b35f54f467
#
_entry.id   1cf708a2c3bab0c0b61e20b35f54f467
#
_cell.length_a   1.000
_cell.length_b   1.000
_cell.length_c   1.000
_cell.angle_alpha   90.00
_cell.angle_beta   90.00
_cell.angle_gamma   90.00
#
_symmetry.space_group_name_H-M   'P 1'
#
loop_
_entity.id
_entity.type
_entity.pdbx_description
1 polymer ?
#
loop_
_entity_poly.entity_id
_entity_poly.type
_entity_poly.pdbx_seq_one_letter_code
_entity_poly.pdbx_strand_id
1 'polypeptide(L)'
;MNTHIQIDGQGEDTIVMLHGWPDTGALWARQVADLQADYRCVRLTLPGFATDEQSRALSMDEVVAWLDESIRFVSDRPVILMAHDWGAVFAYAYVRAHPERVARLIGLDIGDTSETFTRRLPLKHKLMMLGYQLPLAVSYRLPRRWATPLTRRIARVLRAPAAPESIHAGMNFPYFQAWFGGKARYQSSTEFIPSCPMLFVYGTRKPFQFFAPEWAQKIAALPNSQVTAMRAGHWMMVDAPDEFNRIVREWLARTPDAD
;
A
#
# COMPACT_ATOMS: atom_id res chain seq x y z
N MET A 1 12.86 -5.64 20.44
CA MET A 1 11.51 -5.81 19.80
C MET A 1 11.55 -5.07 18.48
N ASN A 2 11.12 -5.68 17.42
CA ASN A 2 11.11 -5.03 16.10
C ASN A 2 10.00 -3.94 16.12
N THR A 3 10.39 -2.67 16.18
CA THR A 3 9.49 -1.50 16.30
C THR A 3 8.55 -1.35 15.11
N HIS A 4 8.75 -2.15 14.05
CA HIS A 4 8.00 -2.12 12.81
C HIS A 4 6.78 -3.05 12.77
N ILE A 5 6.64 -3.97 13.73
CA ILE A 5 5.59 -4.99 13.74
C ILE A 5 4.73 -4.80 14.99
N GLN A 6 3.43 -4.61 14.79
CA GLN A 6 2.43 -4.57 15.85
C GLN A 6 1.40 -5.67 15.58
N ILE A 7 1.07 -6.46 16.60
CA ILE A 7 0.17 -7.61 16.49
C ILE A 7 -0.99 -7.41 17.46
N ASP A 8 -2.21 -7.52 16.94
CA ASP A 8 -3.46 -7.41 17.68
C ASP A 8 -4.37 -8.59 17.29
N GLY A 9 -5.17 -9.08 18.23
CA GLY A 9 -6.06 -10.23 18.01
C GLY A 9 -5.34 -11.58 18.05
N GLN A 10 -6.12 -12.66 18.04
CA GLN A 10 -5.64 -14.04 18.18
C GLN A 10 -6.36 -15.02 17.23
N GLY A 11 -7.00 -14.51 16.18
CA GLY A 11 -7.62 -15.35 15.16
C GLY A 11 -6.61 -16.28 14.48
N GLU A 12 -7.12 -17.38 13.92
CA GLU A 12 -6.29 -18.38 13.23
C GLU A 12 -5.68 -17.81 11.94
N ASP A 13 -6.48 -17.05 11.17
CA ASP A 13 -6.03 -16.38 9.96
C ASP A 13 -5.33 -15.06 10.30
N THR A 14 -4.20 -14.82 9.64
CA THR A 14 -3.39 -13.62 9.83
C THR A 14 -3.63 -12.62 8.69
N ILE A 15 -4.03 -11.39 9.05
CA ILE A 15 -4.11 -10.25 8.12
C ILE A 15 -2.87 -9.38 8.33
N VAL A 16 -1.99 -9.32 7.34
CA VAL A 16 -0.84 -8.42 7.32
C VAL A 16 -1.23 -7.13 6.60
N MET A 17 -1.11 -6.00 7.31
CA MET A 17 -1.54 -4.69 6.85
C MET A 17 -0.34 -3.80 6.54
N LEU A 18 -0.22 -3.37 5.27
CA LEU A 18 0.90 -2.58 4.76
C LEU A 18 0.42 -1.21 4.28
N HIS A 19 0.87 -0.16 4.96
CA HIS A 19 0.57 1.23 4.62
C HIS A 19 1.44 1.75 3.48
N GLY A 20 1.16 2.97 3.02
CA GLY A 20 1.99 3.72 2.09
C GLY A 20 2.43 5.08 2.64
N TRP A 21 2.70 6.02 1.72
CA TRP A 21 3.14 7.36 2.06
C TRP A 21 1.95 8.28 2.42
N PRO A 22 2.06 9.13 3.42
CA PRO A 22 3.12 9.27 4.44
C PRO A 22 2.72 8.65 5.78
N ASP A 23 2.11 7.48 5.73
CA ASP A 23 1.50 6.83 6.89
C ASP A 23 2.50 5.92 7.65
N THR A 24 1.99 5.25 8.67
CA THR A 24 2.64 4.19 9.43
C THR A 24 1.62 3.08 9.69
N GLY A 25 1.98 2.02 10.39
CA GLY A 25 1.03 0.98 10.83
C GLY A 25 -0.18 1.53 11.61
N ALA A 26 -0.08 2.74 12.17
CA ALA A 26 -1.20 3.41 12.88
C ALA A 26 -2.40 3.73 11.96
N LEU A 27 -2.19 3.82 10.63
CA LEU A 27 -3.26 3.99 9.63
C LEU A 27 -4.41 3.00 9.84
N TRP A 28 -4.08 1.77 10.23
CA TRP A 28 -5.00 0.63 10.29
C TRP A 28 -5.78 0.49 11.60
N ALA A 29 -5.72 1.49 12.49
CA ALA A 29 -6.32 1.40 13.83
C ALA A 29 -7.83 1.04 13.80
N ARG A 30 -8.59 1.60 12.85
CA ARG A 30 -10.03 1.32 12.70
C ARG A 30 -10.30 -0.08 12.16
N GLN A 31 -9.45 -0.57 11.27
CA GLN A 31 -9.55 -1.92 10.69
C GLN A 31 -9.18 -2.98 11.74
N VAL A 32 -8.14 -2.72 12.52
CA VAL A 32 -7.77 -3.60 13.64
C VAL A 32 -8.89 -3.67 14.68
N ALA A 33 -9.44 -2.52 15.09
CA ALA A 33 -10.53 -2.50 16.07
C ALA A 33 -11.75 -3.35 15.63
N ASP A 34 -12.01 -3.40 14.33
CA ASP A 34 -13.08 -4.18 13.74
C ASP A 34 -12.71 -5.67 13.59
N LEU A 35 -11.50 -5.98 13.06
CA LEU A 35 -11.14 -7.33 12.61
C LEU A 35 -10.47 -8.20 13.68
N GLN A 36 -9.90 -7.62 14.74
CA GLN A 36 -9.09 -8.35 15.74
C GLN A 36 -9.85 -9.40 16.56
N ALA A 37 -11.19 -9.38 16.55
CA ALA A 37 -11.99 -10.40 17.21
C ALA A 37 -11.92 -11.76 16.49
N ASP A 38 -11.78 -11.72 15.15
CA ASP A 38 -11.85 -12.91 14.29
C ASP A 38 -10.49 -13.24 13.63
N TYR A 39 -9.60 -12.25 13.51
CA TYR A 39 -8.33 -12.35 12.82
C TYR A 39 -7.15 -11.94 13.70
N ARG A 40 -5.99 -12.50 13.42
CA ARG A 40 -4.72 -11.97 13.91
C ARG A 40 -4.27 -10.85 12.99
N CYS A 41 -4.39 -9.60 13.46
CA CYS A 41 -4.07 -8.39 12.72
C CYS A 41 -2.61 -7.99 12.94
N VAL A 42 -1.81 -7.97 11.88
CA VAL A 42 -0.39 -7.58 11.92
C VAL A 42 -0.21 -6.28 11.14
N ARG A 43 0.12 -5.21 11.84
CA ARG A 43 0.43 -3.92 11.23
C ARG A 43 1.92 -3.78 11.03
N LEU A 44 2.35 -3.62 9.79
CA LEU A 44 3.75 -3.34 9.47
C LEU A 44 3.94 -1.84 9.26
N THR A 45 5.03 -1.30 9.80
CA THR A 45 5.53 0.02 9.43
C THR A 45 6.71 -0.15 8.49
N LEU A 46 6.62 0.46 7.30
CA LEU A 46 7.69 0.38 6.28
C LEU A 46 9.04 0.84 6.85
N PRO A 47 10.15 0.20 6.48
CA PRO A 47 11.49 0.64 6.88
C PRO A 47 11.73 2.10 6.50
N GLY A 48 12.27 2.89 7.42
CA GLY A 48 12.51 4.31 7.23
C GLY A 48 11.28 5.20 7.38
N PHE A 49 10.12 4.66 7.79
CA PHE A 49 8.90 5.43 8.09
C PHE A 49 8.71 5.71 9.58
N ALA A 50 9.43 5.01 10.46
CA ALA A 50 9.48 5.39 11.88
C ALA A 50 10.32 6.66 12.07
N THR A 51 9.94 7.49 13.06
CA THR A 51 10.55 8.83 13.25
C THR A 51 11.99 8.79 13.73
N ASP A 52 12.40 7.71 14.38
CA ASP A 52 13.71 7.47 14.99
C ASP A 52 14.70 6.78 14.04
N GLU A 53 14.28 6.43 12.83
CA GLU A 53 15.12 5.70 11.89
C GLU A 53 15.94 6.58 10.95
N GLN A 54 17.13 6.06 10.61
CA GLN A 54 17.87 6.55 9.46
C GLN A 54 17.24 5.96 8.19
N SER A 55 16.57 6.81 7.44
CA SER A 55 15.97 6.43 6.17
C SER A 55 17.05 6.13 5.12
N ARG A 56 17.03 4.92 4.58
CA ARG A 56 17.81 4.49 3.42
C ARG A 56 16.83 4.20 2.27
N ALA A 57 17.18 4.61 1.06
CA ALA A 57 16.38 4.25 -0.12
C ALA A 57 16.60 2.77 -0.43
N LEU A 58 15.54 1.97 -0.23
CA LEU A 58 15.55 0.54 -0.49
C LEU A 58 15.23 0.25 -1.96
N SER A 59 15.87 -0.76 -2.56
CA SER A 59 15.43 -1.33 -3.84
C SER A 59 14.13 -2.13 -3.67
N MET A 60 13.48 -2.50 -4.77
CA MET A 60 12.30 -3.36 -4.73
C MET A 60 12.62 -4.71 -4.08
N ASP A 61 13.75 -5.32 -4.47
CA ASP A 61 14.18 -6.62 -3.92
C ASP A 61 14.44 -6.56 -2.41
N GLU A 62 15.00 -5.45 -1.91
CA GLU A 62 15.21 -5.25 -0.47
C GLU A 62 13.88 -5.09 0.29
N VAL A 63 12.90 -4.40 -0.30
CA VAL A 63 11.56 -4.28 0.31
C VAL A 63 10.83 -5.62 0.29
N VAL A 64 10.92 -6.37 -0.80
CA VAL A 64 10.32 -7.72 -0.92
C VAL A 64 10.97 -8.68 0.08
N ALA A 65 12.30 -8.66 0.22
CA ALA A 65 13.01 -9.50 1.20
C ALA A 65 12.63 -9.15 2.66
N TRP A 66 12.53 -7.85 2.97
CA TRP A 66 12.05 -7.40 4.29
C TRP A 66 10.61 -7.84 4.57
N LEU A 67 9.74 -7.76 3.56
CA LEU A 67 8.35 -8.19 3.71
C LEU A 67 8.25 -9.71 3.90
N ASP A 68 9.05 -10.50 3.17
CA ASP A 68 9.12 -11.96 3.35
C ASP A 68 9.60 -12.34 4.75
N GLU A 69 10.67 -11.70 5.24
CA GLU A 69 11.16 -11.90 6.60
C GLU A 69 10.09 -11.55 7.65
N SER A 70 9.40 -10.42 7.45
CA SER A 70 8.33 -9.97 8.35
C SER A 70 7.14 -10.92 8.37
N ILE A 71 6.70 -11.41 7.20
CA ILE A 71 5.57 -12.35 7.09
C ILE A 71 5.95 -13.70 7.69
N ARG A 72 7.15 -14.24 7.41
CA ARG A 72 7.64 -15.49 8.03
C ARG A 72 7.77 -15.40 9.54
N PHE A 73 8.14 -14.24 10.06
CA PHE A 73 8.21 -14.02 11.51
C PHE A 73 6.84 -14.10 12.20
N VAL A 74 5.76 -13.71 11.50
CA VAL A 74 4.42 -13.64 12.11
C VAL A 74 3.52 -14.81 11.73
N SER A 75 3.81 -15.56 10.67
CA SER A 75 2.97 -16.68 10.23
C SER A 75 3.77 -17.73 9.45
N ASP A 76 3.57 -19.01 9.80
CA ASP A 76 4.05 -20.14 9.01
C ASP A 76 3.08 -20.49 7.86
N ARG A 77 1.83 -20.01 7.93
CA ARG A 77 0.78 -20.21 6.91
C ARG A 77 0.74 -19.03 5.93
N PRO A 78 0.17 -19.21 4.73
CA PRO A 78 -0.14 -18.10 3.84
C PRO A 78 -1.03 -17.07 4.53
N VAL A 79 -0.79 -15.78 4.27
CA VAL A 79 -1.49 -14.68 4.94
C VAL A 79 -2.49 -13.99 4.01
N ILE A 80 -3.43 -13.26 4.61
CA ILE A 80 -4.22 -12.25 3.92
C ILE A 80 -3.39 -10.97 3.92
N LEU A 81 -3.05 -10.44 2.73
CA LEU A 81 -2.25 -9.22 2.62
C LEU A 81 -3.14 -8.03 2.25
N MET A 82 -3.26 -7.05 3.16
CA MET A 82 -4.02 -5.81 2.96
C MET A 82 -3.05 -4.65 2.76
N ALA A 83 -3.13 -3.96 1.63
CA ALA A 83 -2.10 -2.98 1.27
C ALA A 83 -2.66 -1.74 0.58
N HIS A 84 -2.12 -0.57 0.95
CA HIS A 84 -2.55 0.74 0.47
C HIS A 84 -1.37 1.56 -0.07
N ASP A 85 -1.59 2.33 -1.14
CA ASP A 85 -0.63 3.27 -1.74
C ASP A 85 0.71 2.58 -2.11
N TRP A 86 1.87 3.07 -1.67
CA TRP A 86 3.16 2.40 -1.88
C TRP A 86 3.18 1.00 -1.28
N GLY A 87 2.45 0.76 -0.19
CA GLY A 87 2.28 -0.59 0.34
C GLY A 87 1.65 -1.54 -0.66
N ALA A 88 0.68 -1.09 -1.49
CA ALA A 88 0.10 -1.92 -2.54
C ALA A 88 1.13 -2.23 -3.65
N VAL A 89 1.96 -1.26 -4.05
CA VAL A 89 3.05 -1.48 -5.02
C VAL A 89 4.00 -2.57 -4.52
N PHE A 90 4.40 -2.51 -3.25
CA PHE A 90 5.29 -3.50 -2.64
C PHE A 90 4.62 -4.86 -2.44
N ALA A 91 3.35 -4.87 -2.03
CA ALA A 91 2.57 -6.10 -1.90
C ALA A 91 2.43 -6.84 -3.23
N TYR A 92 2.21 -6.13 -4.33
CA TYR A 92 2.12 -6.75 -5.66
C TYR A 92 3.46 -7.35 -6.11
N ALA A 93 4.57 -6.69 -5.81
CA ALA A 93 5.89 -7.25 -6.06
C ALA A 93 6.13 -8.50 -5.20
N TYR A 94 5.70 -8.48 -3.93
CA TYR A 94 5.79 -9.61 -3.02
C TYR A 94 4.96 -10.82 -3.51
N VAL A 95 3.69 -10.59 -3.89
CA VAL A 95 2.82 -11.67 -4.43
C VAL A 95 3.42 -12.31 -5.69
N ARG A 96 4.10 -11.53 -6.54
CA ARG A 96 4.81 -12.10 -7.71
C ARG A 96 5.99 -12.98 -7.33
N ALA A 97 6.74 -12.60 -6.30
CA ALA A 97 7.94 -13.31 -5.86
C ALA A 97 7.61 -14.53 -4.99
N HIS A 98 6.54 -14.44 -4.19
CA HIS A 98 6.15 -15.43 -3.18
C HIS A 98 4.63 -15.72 -3.24
N PRO A 99 4.12 -16.22 -4.39
CA PRO A 99 2.68 -16.48 -4.56
C PRO A 99 2.11 -17.45 -3.53
N GLU A 100 2.92 -18.41 -3.08
CA GLU A 100 2.55 -19.42 -2.09
C GLU A 100 2.39 -18.88 -0.67
N ARG A 101 2.82 -17.63 -0.42
CA ARG A 101 2.76 -16.99 0.90
C ARG A 101 1.54 -16.10 1.10
N VAL A 102 0.72 -15.89 0.07
CA VAL A 102 -0.45 -15.01 0.13
C VAL A 102 -1.70 -15.78 -0.28
N ALA A 103 -2.55 -16.08 0.70
CA ALA A 103 -3.83 -16.75 0.47
C ALA A 103 -4.85 -15.83 -0.22
N ARG A 104 -4.91 -14.57 0.21
CA ARG A 104 -5.85 -13.56 -0.30
C ARG A 104 -5.19 -12.18 -0.31
N LEU A 105 -5.53 -11.34 -1.28
CA LEU A 105 -4.98 -9.99 -1.43
C LEU A 105 -6.09 -8.93 -1.37
N ILE A 106 -5.90 -7.91 -0.53
CA ILE A 106 -6.78 -6.73 -0.46
C ILE A 106 -5.95 -5.52 -0.88
N GLY A 107 -6.14 -5.07 -2.13
CA GLY A 107 -5.44 -3.93 -2.71
C GLY A 107 -6.28 -2.67 -2.66
N LEU A 108 -5.71 -1.57 -2.17
CA LEU A 108 -6.44 -0.33 -1.97
C LEU A 108 -5.88 0.79 -2.84
N ASP A 109 -6.73 1.31 -3.70
CA ASP A 109 -6.59 2.52 -4.52
C ASP A 109 -5.52 2.50 -5.61
N ILE A 110 -4.40 1.83 -5.40
CA ILE A 110 -3.36 1.65 -6.39
C ILE A 110 -3.55 0.28 -7.05
N GLY A 111 -3.79 0.29 -8.35
CA GLY A 111 -3.87 -0.92 -9.15
C GLY A 111 -2.57 -1.23 -9.86
N ASP A 112 -2.65 -1.59 -11.14
CA ASP A 112 -1.45 -1.83 -11.93
C ASP A 112 -0.64 -0.56 -12.16
N THR A 113 0.62 -0.59 -11.75
CA THR A 113 1.59 0.51 -11.91
C THR A 113 2.64 0.23 -12.99
N SER A 114 2.35 -0.70 -13.90
CA SER A 114 3.25 -1.05 -14.99
C SER A 114 3.57 0.13 -15.91
N GLU A 115 4.66 0.02 -16.69
CA GLU A 115 4.98 1.01 -17.72
C GLU A 115 3.83 1.22 -18.72
N THR A 116 3.08 0.17 -19.03
CA THR A 116 1.95 0.23 -19.94
C THR A 116 0.88 1.20 -19.43
N PHE A 117 0.52 1.12 -18.15
CA PHE A 117 -0.41 2.06 -17.52
C PHE A 117 0.14 3.49 -17.57
N THR A 118 1.38 3.70 -17.11
CA THR A 118 1.98 5.02 -17.03
C THR A 118 2.09 5.69 -18.41
N ARG A 119 2.41 4.94 -19.46
CA ARG A 119 2.47 5.45 -20.84
C ARG A 119 1.11 5.94 -21.35
N ARG A 120 0.02 5.25 -21.00
CA ARG A 120 -1.35 5.55 -21.44
C ARG A 120 -2.02 6.70 -20.68
N LEU A 121 -1.46 7.12 -19.54
CA LEU A 121 -2.02 8.24 -18.77
C LEU A 121 -2.07 9.53 -19.61
N PRO A 122 -3.22 10.26 -19.58
CA PRO A 122 -3.31 11.58 -20.18
C PRO A 122 -2.25 12.54 -19.63
N LEU A 123 -1.76 13.46 -20.46
CA LEU A 123 -0.71 14.43 -20.09
C LEU A 123 -1.07 15.22 -18.81
N LYS A 124 -2.35 15.61 -18.66
CA LYS A 124 -2.85 16.28 -17.46
C LYS A 124 -2.55 15.49 -16.19
N HIS A 125 -2.81 14.18 -16.18
CA HIS A 125 -2.58 13.32 -15.02
C HIS A 125 -1.08 13.09 -14.77
N LYS A 126 -0.27 12.96 -15.84
CA LYS A 126 1.19 12.91 -15.71
C LYS A 126 1.75 14.18 -15.07
N LEU A 127 1.27 15.36 -15.47
CA LEU A 127 1.68 16.63 -14.87
C LEU A 127 1.22 16.75 -13.40
N MET A 128 0.03 16.27 -13.06
CA MET A 128 -0.42 16.23 -11.66
C MET A 128 0.47 15.33 -10.80
N MET A 129 0.80 14.13 -11.28
CA MET A 129 1.71 13.21 -10.59
C MET A 129 3.10 13.84 -10.44
N LEU A 130 3.64 14.40 -11.52
CA LEU A 130 4.92 15.10 -11.52
C LEU A 130 4.93 16.22 -10.47
N GLY A 131 3.84 16.98 -10.36
CA GLY A 131 3.72 18.16 -9.49
C GLY A 131 3.90 17.86 -7.99
N TYR A 132 3.56 16.66 -7.50
CA TYR A 132 3.79 16.28 -6.11
C TYR A 132 4.90 15.25 -5.91
N GLN A 133 5.04 14.30 -6.83
CA GLN A 133 6.03 13.22 -6.69
C GLN A 133 7.47 13.73 -6.87
N LEU A 134 7.73 14.59 -7.86
CA LEU A 134 9.09 15.10 -8.09
C LEU A 134 9.61 15.96 -6.94
N PRO A 135 8.84 16.91 -6.37
CA PRO A 135 9.26 17.62 -5.15
C PRO A 135 9.55 16.67 -3.98
N LEU A 136 8.75 15.63 -3.76
CA LEU A 136 8.99 14.61 -2.73
C LEU A 136 10.29 13.84 -3.03
N ALA A 137 10.47 13.37 -4.25
CA ALA A 137 11.65 12.64 -4.68
C ALA A 137 12.95 13.46 -4.49
N VAL A 138 12.93 14.73 -4.90
CA VAL A 138 14.06 15.66 -4.73
C VAL A 138 14.31 15.95 -3.26
N SER A 139 13.26 16.18 -2.47
CA SER A 139 13.37 16.53 -1.05
C SER A 139 14.01 15.41 -0.23
N TYR A 140 13.92 14.15 -0.66
CA TYR A 140 14.59 13.03 0.01
C TYR A 140 16.11 13.24 0.17
N ARG A 141 16.76 13.95 -0.78
CA ARG A 141 18.20 14.24 -0.78
C ARG A 141 18.57 15.55 -0.09
N LEU A 142 17.57 16.36 0.28
CA LEU A 142 17.81 17.65 0.95
C LEU A 142 18.00 17.47 2.46
N PRO A 143 18.66 18.44 3.15
CA PRO A 143 18.72 18.46 4.60
C PRO A 143 17.33 18.41 5.23
N ARG A 144 17.13 17.53 6.23
CA ARG A 144 15.84 17.29 6.87
C ARG A 144 15.13 18.56 7.35
N ARG A 145 15.88 19.57 7.79
CA ARG A 145 15.33 20.87 8.25
C ARG A 145 14.50 21.61 7.18
N TRP A 146 14.77 21.38 5.89
CA TRP A 146 14.02 21.96 4.77
C TRP A 146 13.06 20.95 4.14
N ALA A 147 13.49 19.71 4.02
CA ALA A 147 12.74 18.65 3.38
C ALA A 147 11.49 18.24 4.18
N THR A 148 11.60 18.12 5.52
CA THR A 148 10.46 17.70 6.35
C THR A 148 9.29 18.72 6.33
N PRO A 149 9.50 20.05 6.46
CA PRO A 149 8.43 21.01 6.29
C PRO A 149 7.76 20.96 4.92
N LEU A 150 8.53 20.75 3.84
CA LEU A 150 7.99 20.58 2.49
C LEU A 150 7.13 19.31 2.39
N THR A 151 7.63 18.17 2.89
CA THR A 151 6.90 16.92 2.93
C THR A 151 5.57 17.07 3.67
N ARG A 152 5.58 17.67 4.87
CA ARG A 152 4.38 17.96 5.66
C ARG A 152 3.39 18.86 4.94
N ARG A 153 3.90 19.87 4.21
CA ARG A 153 3.03 20.77 3.42
C ARG A 153 2.34 20.00 2.29
N ILE A 154 3.08 19.17 1.55
CA ILE A 154 2.51 18.35 0.46
C ILE A 154 1.50 17.35 1.04
N ALA A 155 1.81 16.67 2.13
CA ALA A 155 0.89 15.73 2.79
C ALA A 155 -0.42 16.41 3.19
N ARG A 156 -0.36 17.63 3.74
CA ARG A 156 -1.55 18.43 4.10
C ARG A 156 -2.37 18.79 2.87
N VAL A 157 -1.74 19.21 1.76
CA VAL A 157 -2.43 19.53 0.51
C VAL A 157 -3.14 18.30 -0.06
N LEU A 158 -2.51 17.14 0.04
CA LEU A 158 -3.07 15.85 -0.37
C LEU A 158 -4.07 15.26 0.65
N ARG A 159 -4.26 15.92 1.79
CA ARG A 159 -5.17 15.51 2.89
C ARG A 159 -4.80 14.16 3.49
N ALA A 160 -3.51 13.87 3.61
CA ALA A 160 -3.04 12.66 4.29
C ALA A 160 -3.50 12.64 5.74
N PRO A 161 -3.99 11.50 6.27
CA PRO A 161 -4.53 11.40 7.63
C PRO A 161 -3.45 11.31 8.70
N ALA A 162 -2.20 11.03 8.33
CA ALA A 162 -1.10 10.90 9.28
C ALA A 162 -0.90 12.18 10.10
N ALA A 163 -0.61 12.04 11.39
CA ALA A 163 -0.30 13.15 12.27
C ALA A 163 0.94 13.92 11.75
N PRO A 164 0.88 15.26 11.64
CA PRO A 164 1.97 16.03 11.04
C PRO A 164 3.35 15.80 11.69
N GLU A 165 3.38 15.52 12.99
CA GLU A 165 4.60 15.25 13.75
C GLU A 165 5.25 13.93 13.37
N SER A 166 4.50 12.95 12.94
CA SER A 166 5.01 11.65 12.46
C SER A 166 5.61 11.74 11.05
N ILE A 167 5.23 12.77 10.26
CA ILE A 167 5.66 12.91 8.87
C ILE A 167 7.06 13.52 8.81
N HIS A 168 7.97 12.86 8.09
CA HIS A 168 9.33 13.35 7.85
C HIS A 168 9.83 13.00 6.44
N ALA A 169 10.88 13.70 5.99
CA ALA A 169 11.41 13.56 4.64
C ALA A 169 11.97 12.17 4.31
N GLY A 170 12.33 11.38 5.33
CA GLY A 170 12.77 10.00 5.15
C GLY A 170 11.72 9.12 4.48
N MET A 171 10.44 9.39 4.72
CA MET A 171 9.32 8.68 4.11
C MET A 171 9.23 8.87 2.59
N ASN A 172 10.00 9.78 2.01
CA ASN A 172 9.98 10.09 0.58
C ASN A 172 10.84 9.14 -0.27
N PHE A 173 11.52 8.14 0.35
CA PHE A 173 12.40 7.24 -0.40
C PHE A 173 11.69 6.48 -1.53
N PRO A 174 10.40 6.09 -1.45
CA PRO A 174 9.74 5.41 -2.57
C PRO A 174 9.66 6.30 -3.82
N TYR A 175 9.35 7.59 -3.63
CA TYR A 175 9.36 8.55 -4.75
C TYR A 175 10.77 8.76 -5.29
N PHE A 176 11.78 8.82 -4.41
CA PHE A 176 13.18 8.92 -4.86
C PHE A 176 13.57 7.72 -5.72
N GLN A 177 13.26 6.50 -5.28
CA GLN A 177 13.54 5.29 -6.06
C GLN A 177 12.76 5.25 -7.37
N ALA A 178 11.47 5.64 -7.36
CA ALA A 178 10.66 5.67 -8.57
C ALA A 178 11.21 6.63 -9.64
N TRP A 179 11.77 7.78 -9.23
CA TRP A 179 12.27 8.79 -10.16
C TRP A 179 13.77 8.67 -10.47
N PHE A 180 14.59 8.32 -9.49
CA PHE A 180 16.05 8.37 -9.57
C PHE A 180 16.75 7.03 -9.30
N GLY A 181 16.01 5.96 -9.04
CA GLY A 181 16.56 4.64 -8.70
C GLY A 181 17.28 3.91 -9.84
N GLY A 182 17.31 4.45 -11.05
CA GLY A 182 17.96 3.82 -12.19
C GLY A 182 17.41 2.41 -12.48
N LYS A 183 18.25 1.38 -12.45
CA LYS A 183 17.84 -0.03 -12.64
C LYS A 183 17.03 -0.59 -11.48
N ALA A 184 17.11 0.01 -10.28
CA ALA A 184 16.36 -0.37 -9.08
C ALA A 184 15.02 0.37 -8.95
N ARG A 185 14.51 1.00 -10.02
CA ARG A 185 13.23 1.73 -10.03
C ARG A 185 12.07 0.81 -9.69
N TYR A 186 11.09 1.36 -8.98
CA TYR A 186 9.84 0.68 -8.63
C TYR A 186 8.85 0.64 -9.80
N GLN A 187 9.26 0.06 -10.90
CA GLN A 187 8.44 -0.02 -12.10
C GLN A 187 8.54 -1.42 -12.71
N SER A 188 7.40 -2.06 -12.89
CA SER A 188 7.30 -3.34 -13.58
C SER A 188 7.07 -3.13 -15.07
N SER A 189 7.71 -3.92 -15.91
CA SER A 189 7.44 -3.98 -17.34
C SER A 189 6.14 -4.71 -17.66
N THR A 190 5.65 -5.56 -16.76
CA THR A 190 4.46 -6.41 -16.95
C THR A 190 3.32 -5.98 -16.03
N GLU A 191 2.10 -6.06 -16.56
CA GLU A 191 0.86 -5.83 -15.82
C GLU A 191 0.76 -6.80 -14.62
N PHE A 192 0.31 -6.32 -13.48
CA PHE A 192 0.09 -7.15 -12.30
C PHE A 192 -1.26 -7.87 -12.39
N ILE A 193 -1.22 -9.19 -12.36
CA ILE A 193 -2.39 -10.06 -12.17
C ILE A 193 -2.06 -10.98 -10.98
N PRO A 194 -2.86 -10.98 -9.90
CA PRO A 194 -2.59 -11.81 -8.73
C PRO A 194 -2.81 -13.30 -9.05
N SER A 195 -2.08 -14.16 -8.36
CA SER A 195 -2.25 -15.62 -8.37
C SER A 195 -3.27 -16.12 -7.34
N CYS A 196 -3.73 -15.24 -6.45
CA CYS A 196 -4.72 -15.53 -5.40
C CYS A 196 -5.96 -14.64 -5.57
N PRO A 197 -7.09 -14.97 -4.90
CA PRO A 197 -8.27 -14.10 -4.86
C PRO A 197 -7.92 -12.68 -4.42
N MET A 198 -8.48 -11.68 -5.11
CA MET A 198 -8.21 -10.28 -4.82
C MET A 198 -9.50 -9.47 -4.62
N LEU A 199 -9.55 -8.74 -3.51
CA LEU A 199 -10.44 -7.59 -3.34
C LEU A 199 -9.68 -6.31 -3.70
N PHE A 200 -10.15 -5.61 -4.73
CA PHE A 200 -9.63 -4.28 -5.07
C PHE A 200 -10.67 -3.22 -4.73
N VAL A 201 -10.34 -2.33 -3.80
CA VAL A 201 -11.22 -1.22 -3.38
C VAL A 201 -10.58 0.11 -3.78
N TYR A 202 -11.37 1.00 -4.41
CA TYR A 202 -10.87 2.31 -4.82
C TYR A 202 -11.84 3.45 -4.52
N GLY A 203 -11.28 4.64 -4.24
CA GLY A 203 -12.05 5.86 -4.01
C GLY A 203 -12.42 6.56 -5.31
N THR A 204 -13.67 7.07 -5.42
CA THR A 204 -14.16 7.79 -6.60
C THR A 204 -14.04 9.31 -6.51
N ARG A 205 -13.72 9.86 -5.31
CA ARG A 205 -13.58 11.32 -5.09
C ARG A 205 -12.12 11.77 -5.30
N LYS A 206 -11.55 11.41 -6.44
CA LYS A 206 -10.18 11.77 -6.83
C LYS A 206 -10.18 12.32 -8.25
N PRO A 207 -9.18 13.16 -8.62
CA PRO A 207 -9.10 13.72 -9.97
C PRO A 207 -8.82 12.66 -11.05
N PHE A 208 -8.23 11.50 -10.71
CA PHE A 208 -8.01 10.36 -11.60
C PHE A 208 -7.80 9.08 -10.79
N GLN A 209 -7.90 7.93 -11.46
CA GLN A 209 -7.66 6.62 -10.86
C GLN A 209 -6.21 6.17 -11.12
N PHE A 210 -5.62 5.47 -10.15
CA PHE A 210 -4.28 4.89 -10.25
C PHE A 210 -4.32 3.46 -10.81
N PHE A 211 -5.20 3.20 -11.75
CA PHE A 211 -5.33 1.93 -12.47
C PHE A 211 -6.05 2.14 -13.82
N ALA A 212 -5.86 1.21 -14.75
CA ALA A 212 -6.60 1.18 -15.99
C ALA A 212 -7.96 0.46 -15.79
N PRO A 213 -9.08 0.96 -16.37
CA PRO A 213 -10.37 0.28 -16.28
C PRO A 213 -10.32 -1.18 -16.75
N GLU A 214 -9.54 -1.46 -17.79
CA GLU A 214 -9.36 -2.79 -18.36
C GLU A 214 -8.67 -3.74 -17.37
N TRP A 215 -7.73 -3.23 -16.56
CA TRP A 215 -7.10 -3.99 -15.49
C TRP A 215 -8.12 -4.35 -14.41
N ALA A 216 -8.94 -3.40 -13.97
CA ALA A 216 -9.98 -3.64 -12.98
C ALA A 216 -11.01 -4.68 -13.46
N GLN A 217 -11.37 -4.67 -14.76
CA GLN A 217 -12.24 -5.70 -15.36
C GLN A 217 -11.57 -7.09 -15.32
N LYS A 218 -10.28 -7.18 -15.61
CA LYS A 218 -9.53 -8.44 -15.50
C LYS A 218 -9.53 -8.97 -14.07
N ILE A 219 -9.29 -8.11 -13.07
CA ILE A 219 -9.35 -8.50 -11.66
C ILE A 219 -10.75 -8.99 -11.29
N ALA A 220 -11.79 -8.26 -11.68
CA ALA A 220 -13.18 -8.65 -11.39
C ALA A 220 -13.59 -9.98 -12.04
N ALA A 221 -12.92 -10.40 -13.10
CA ALA A 221 -13.16 -11.67 -13.80
C ALA A 221 -12.41 -12.86 -13.18
N LEU A 222 -11.47 -12.63 -12.26
CA LEU A 222 -10.75 -13.72 -11.58
C LEU A 222 -11.68 -14.43 -10.57
N PRO A 223 -11.50 -15.75 -10.36
CA PRO A 223 -12.24 -16.49 -9.35
C PRO A 223 -12.15 -15.85 -7.97
N ASN A 224 -13.26 -15.78 -7.26
CA ASN A 224 -13.37 -15.24 -5.90
C ASN A 224 -12.82 -13.80 -5.73
N SER A 225 -12.60 -13.08 -6.83
CA SER A 225 -12.09 -11.71 -6.81
C SER A 225 -13.23 -10.70 -6.99
N GLN A 226 -13.02 -9.49 -6.48
CA GLN A 226 -14.01 -8.42 -6.50
C GLN A 226 -13.33 -7.06 -6.68
N VAL A 227 -13.98 -6.19 -7.46
CA VAL A 227 -13.61 -4.76 -7.56
C VAL A 227 -14.75 -3.91 -7.03
N THR A 228 -14.46 -3.02 -6.09
CA THR A 228 -15.48 -2.20 -5.42
C THR A 228 -15.09 -0.74 -5.42
N ALA A 229 -16.00 0.11 -5.90
CA ALA A 229 -15.87 1.56 -5.84
C ALA A 229 -16.49 2.09 -4.54
N MET A 230 -15.78 2.98 -3.84
CA MET A 230 -16.31 3.71 -2.68
C MET A 230 -16.41 5.21 -2.96
N ARG A 231 -17.41 5.88 -2.42
CA ARG A 231 -17.54 7.34 -2.52
C ARG A 231 -16.63 8.05 -1.52
N ALA A 232 -15.34 7.80 -1.62
CA ALA A 232 -14.28 8.27 -0.73
C ALA A 232 -13.09 8.82 -1.53
N GLY A 233 -12.11 9.39 -0.83
CA GLY A 233 -10.82 9.81 -1.38
C GLY A 233 -9.83 8.66 -1.50
N HIS A 234 -8.54 9.01 -1.46
CA HIS A 234 -7.44 8.04 -1.49
C HIS A 234 -7.40 7.18 -0.22
N TRP A 235 -7.73 7.73 0.92
CA TRP A 235 -7.73 7.07 2.23
C TRP A 235 -9.13 6.59 2.62
N MET A 236 -9.76 5.75 1.80
CA MET A 236 -11.13 5.28 2.02
C MET A 236 -11.34 4.56 3.34
N MET A 237 -10.32 3.86 3.85
CA MET A 237 -10.33 3.17 5.15
C MET A 237 -10.37 4.15 6.34
N VAL A 238 -10.07 5.42 6.10
CA VAL A 238 -10.15 6.52 7.08
C VAL A 238 -11.36 7.39 6.83
N ASP A 239 -11.67 7.70 5.56
CA ASP A 239 -12.79 8.56 5.16
C ASP A 239 -14.15 7.94 5.47
N ALA A 240 -14.29 6.61 5.31
CA ALA A 240 -15.52 5.85 5.53
C ALA A 240 -15.20 4.46 6.11
N PRO A 241 -14.68 4.38 7.36
CA PRO A 241 -14.16 3.14 7.93
C PRO A 241 -15.21 2.05 8.05
N ASP A 242 -16.43 2.38 8.44
CA ASP A 242 -17.49 1.39 8.66
C ASP A 242 -17.93 0.73 7.32
N GLU A 243 -18.07 1.53 6.25
CA GLU A 243 -18.37 1.02 4.91
C GLU A 243 -17.21 0.15 4.39
N PHE A 244 -15.97 0.62 4.56
CA PHE A 244 -14.78 -0.13 4.17
C PHE A 244 -14.68 -1.47 4.90
N ASN A 245 -14.82 -1.47 6.23
CA ASN A 245 -14.74 -2.66 7.05
C ASN A 245 -15.85 -3.68 6.68
N ARG A 246 -17.08 -3.20 6.43
CA ARG A 246 -18.18 -4.05 5.96
C ARG A 246 -17.84 -4.73 4.62
N ILE A 247 -17.30 -3.99 3.64
CA ILE A 247 -16.87 -4.55 2.35
C ILE A 247 -15.82 -5.64 2.54
N VAL A 248 -14.81 -5.37 3.37
CA VAL A 248 -13.75 -6.34 3.67
C VAL A 248 -14.31 -7.60 4.31
N ARG A 249 -15.12 -7.46 5.38
CA ARG A 249 -15.74 -8.61 6.07
C ARG A 249 -16.62 -9.45 5.15
N GLU A 250 -17.49 -8.81 4.36
CA GLU A 250 -18.37 -9.52 3.42
C GLU A 250 -17.58 -10.30 2.38
N TRP A 251 -16.47 -9.74 1.89
CA TRP A 251 -15.62 -10.43 0.93
C TRP A 251 -14.85 -11.58 1.57
N LEU A 252 -14.24 -11.37 2.74
CA LEU A 252 -13.52 -12.41 3.48
C LEU A 252 -14.43 -13.60 3.82
N ALA A 253 -15.67 -13.34 4.26
CA ALA A 253 -16.64 -14.39 4.59
C ALA A 253 -17.07 -15.25 3.40
N ARG A 254 -17.00 -14.72 2.17
CA ARG A 254 -17.40 -15.43 0.93
C ARG A 254 -16.24 -16.10 0.21
N THR A 255 -15.02 -15.72 0.55
CA THR A 255 -13.82 -16.14 -0.17
C THR A 255 -13.08 -17.16 0.68
N PRO A 256 -13.17 -18.47 0.37
CA PRO A 256 -12.40 -19.48 1.06
C PRO A 256 -10.90 -19.27 0.84
N ASP A 257 -10.08 -19.87 1.69
CA ASP A 257 -8.64 -19.94 1.43
C ASP A 257 -8.38 -20.66 0.11
N ALA A 258 -7.32 -20.27 -0.57
CA ALA A 258 -6.86 -21.00 -1.74
C ALA A 258 -6.38 -22.39 -1.26
N ASP A 259 -6.92 -23.45 -1.85
CA ASP A 259 -6.51 -24.85 -1.62
C ASP A 259 -5.03 -25.07 -1.97
#